data_692140edd00fcec29e1bf8ebc11d6b53
#
_entry.id   692140edd00fcec29e1bf8ebc11d6b53
#
_cell.length_a   1.000
_cell.length_b   1.000
_cell.length_c   1.000
_cell.angle_alpha   90.00
_cell.angle_beta   90.00
_cell.angle_gamma   90.00
#
_symmetry.space_group_name_H-M   'P 1'
#
loop_
_entity.id
_entity.type
_entity.pdbx_description
1 polymer ?
#
loop_
_entity_poly.entity_id
_entity_poly.type
_entity_poly.pdbx_seq_one_letter_code
_entity_poly.pdbx_strand_id
1 'polypeptide(L)' 'MEFYKIGTTIKKLRKEKKLTQELLANKIGITRQTLSKLEKGNIDKISLQVFIKLLDALDYELEIEQKKPFYYFDVGSL' A
#
# COMPACT_ATOMS: atom_id res chain seq x y z
N MET A 1 7.81 -5.90 -7.65
CA MET A 1 6.95 -4.91 -6.97
C MET A 1 7.64 -3.56 -7.01
N GLU A 2 6.97 -2.54 -7.47
CA GLU A 2 7.55 -1.21 -7.59
C GLU A 2 6.94 -0.26 -6.58
N PHE A 3 7.78 0.59 -5.98
CA PHE A 3 7.36 1.45 -4.89
C PHE A 3 6.27 2.44 -5.30
N TYR A 4 6.35 2.99 -6.52
CA TYR A 4 5.33 3.92 -6.96
C TYR A 4 3.97 3.24 -7.14
N LYS A 5 3.94 1.96 -7.48
CA LYS A 5 2.70 1.20 -7.58
C LYS A 5 2.05 1.00 -6.22
N ILE A 6 2.87 0.78 -5.20
CA ILE A 6 2.37 0.73 -3.83
C ILE A 6 1.70 2.06 -3.49
N GLY A 7 2.39 3.16 -3.78
CA GLY A 7 1.88 4.49 -3.48
C GLY A 7 0.57 4.80 -4.20
N THR A 8 0.50 4.54 -5.50
CA THR A 8 -0.72 4.78 -6.28
C THR A 8 -1.87 3.90 -5.81
N THR A 9 -1.59 2.67 -5.43
CA THR A 9 -2.61 1.76 -4.90
C THR A 9 -3.17 2.29 -3.58
N ILE A 10 -2.30 2.70 -2.66
CA ILE A 10 -2.73 3.28 -1.38
C ILE A 10 -3.61 4.52 -1.62
N LYS A 11 -3.19 5.40 -2.51
CA LYS A 11 -3.97 6.59 -2.84
C LYS A 11 -5.36 6.22 -3.37
N LYS A 12 -5.42 5.25 -4.27
CA LYS A 12 -6.67 4.77 -4.84
C LYS A 12 -7.59 4.23 -3.74
N LEU A 13 -7.08 3.36 -2.88
CA LEU A 13 -7.86 2.75 -1.80
C LEU A 13 -8.34 3.79 -0.81
N ARG A 14 -7.50 4.77 -0.50
CA ARG A 14 -7.87 5.87 0.39
C ARG A 14 -9.03 6.66 -0.19
N LYS A 15 -8.95 7.00 -1.48
CA LYS A 15 -10.01 7.76 -2.15
C LYS A 15 -11.32 6.98 -2.25
N GLU A 16 -11.24 5.67 -2.46
CA GLU A 16 -12.42 4.81 -2.48
C GLU A 16 -13.13 4.85 -1.13
N LYS A 17 -12.39 4.97 -0.04
CA LYS A 17 -12.97 5.13 1.30
C LYS A 17 -13.34 6.57 1.63
N LYS A 18 -13.14 7.49 0.69
CA LYS A 18 -13.45 8.92 0.86
C LYS A 18 -12.72 9.54 2.05
N LEU A 19 -11.48 9.10 2.27
CA LEU A 19 -10.63 9.63 3.33
C LEU A 19 -9.66 10.66 2.74
N THR A 20 -9.46 11.76 3.47
CA THR A 20 -8.39 12.70 3.16
C THR A 20 -7.06 12.13 3.62
N GLN A 21 -5.95 12.63 3.09
CA GLN A 21 -4.63 12.25 3.58
C GLN A 21 -4.50 12.55 5.08
N GLU A 22 -5.02 13.67 5.53
CA GLU A 22 -4.93 14.05 6.94
C GLU A 22 -5.68 13.09 7.84
N LEU A 23 -6.90 12.71 7.47
CA LEU A 23 -7.69 11.78 8.26
C LEU A 23 -7.01 10.41 8.35
N LEU A 24 -6.52 9.89 7.22
CA LEU A 24 -5.84 8.60 7.23
C LEU A 24 -4.54 8.66 8.01
N ALA A 25 -3.75 9.71 7.81
CA ALA A 25 -2.49 9.88 8.53
C ALA A 25 -2.71 9.95 10.04
N ASN A 26 -3.70 10.71 10.48
CA ASN A 26 -4.04 10.79 11.91
C ASN A 26 -4.46 9.43 12.46
N LYS A 27 -5.19 8.66 11.68
CA LYS A 27 -5.70 7.35 12.10
C LYS A 27 -4.58 6.36 12.38
N ILE A 28 -3.49 6.45 11.66
CA ILE A 28 -2.36 5.51 11.79
C ILE A 28 -1.15 6.11 12.51
N GLY A 29 -1.24 7.38 12.94
CA GLY A 29 -0.19 8.00 13.75
C GLY A 29 1.00 8.52 12.98
N ILE A 30 0.82 8.94 11.72
CA ILE A 30 1.88 9.57 10.93
C ILE A 30 1.44 10.96 10.49
N THR A 31 2.37 11.74 9.97
CA THR A 31 2.05 13.08 9.44
C THR A 31 1.44 12.95 8.03
N ARG A 32 0.66 13.97 7.65
CA ARG A 32 0.12 14.03 6.30
C ARG A 32 1.24 14.05 5.26
N GLN A 33 2.35 14.74 5.54
CA GLN A 33 3.49 14.80 4.64
C GLN A 33 4.09 13.41 4.42
N THR A 34 4.20 12.60 5.46
CA THR A 34 4.71 11.23 5.34
C THR A 34 3.79 10.39 4.45
N LEU A 35 2.48 10.48 4.64
CA LEU A 35 1.53 9.76 3.80
C LEU A 35 1.58 10.26 2.35
N SER A 36 1.68 11.56 2.15
CA SER A 36 1.79 12.15 0.82
C SER A 36 3.01 11.62 0.07
N LYS A 37 4.15 11.52 0.75
CA LYS A 37 5.38 10.95 0.17
C LYS A 37 5.21 9.48 -0.17
N LEU A 38 4.57 8.72 0.72
CA LEU A 38 4.29 7.31 0.45
C LEU A 38 3.45 7.14 -0.82
N GLU A 39 2.41 7.95 -0.97
CA GLU A 39 1.53 7.88 -2.14
C GLU A 39 2.26 8.24 -3.44
N LYS A 40 3.39 8.93 -3.35
CA LYS A 40 4.27 9.23 -4.48
C LYS A 40 5.36 8.18 -4.71
N GLY A 41 5.37 7.12 -3.89
CA GLY A 41 6.34 6.05 -4.01
C GLY A 41 7.54 6.14 -3.08
N ASN A 42 7.61 7.14 -2.22
CA ASN A 42 8.70 7.28 -1.26
C ASN A 42 8.33 6.57 0.03
N ILE A 43 8.95 5.41 0.27
CA ILE A 43 8.65 4.56 1.43
C ILE A 43 9.67 4.71 2.56
N ASP A 44 10.65 5.62 2.44
CA ASP A 44 11.79 5.70 3.37
C ASP A 44 11.38 5.95 4.82
N LYS A 45 10.27 6.63 5.05
CA LYS A 45 9.81 7.01 6.39
C LYS A 45 8.72 6.10 6.92
N ILE A 46 8.46 4.99 6.24
CA ILE A 46 7.39 4.07 6.61
C ILE A 46 7.99 2.78 7.14
N SER A 47 7.73 2.47 8.41
CA SER A 47 8.06 1.16 8.95
C SER A 47 7.04 0.13 8.47
N LEU A 48 7.43 -1.15 8.49
CA LEU A 48 6.51 -2.22 8.17
C LEU A 48 5.29 -2.20 9.09
N GLN A 49 5.51 -1.92 10.38
CA GLN A 49 4.41 -1.84 11.34
C GLN A 49 3.40 -0.77 10.93
N VAL A 50 3.87 0.42 10.56
CA VAL A 50 3.00 1.51 10.11
C VAL A 50 2.28 1.12 8.83
N PHE A 51 2.98 0.46 7.91
CA PHE A 51 2.37 0.02 6.66
C PHE A 51 1.22 -0.96 6.91
N ILE A 52 1.41 -1.90 7.85
CA ILE A 52 0.35 -2.85 8.22
C ILE A 52 -0.85 -2.10 8.84
N LYS A 53 -0.60 -1.13 9.71
CA LYS A 53 -1.67 -0.30 10.27
C LYS A 53 -2.43 0.46 9.18
N LEU A 54 -1.69 0.94 8.17
CA LEU A 54 -2.29 1.63 7.04
C LEU A 54 -3.24 0.70 6.28
N LEU A 55 -2.80 -0.51 5.98
CA LEU A 55 -3.64 -1.48 5.29
C LEU A 55 -4.87 -1.84 6.12
N ASP A 56 -4.70 -2.06 7.42
CA ASP A 56 -5.83 -2.33 8.31
C ASP A 56 -6.86 -1.20 8.26
N ALA A 57 -6.41 0.05 8.27
CA ALA A 57 -7.29 1.21 8.21
C ALA A 57 -8.08 1.26 6.89
N LEU A 58 -7.53 0.64 5.85
CA LEU A 58 -8.16 0.59 4.52
C LEU A 58 -8.92 -0.72 4.29
N ASP A 59 -9.00 -1.59 5.31
CA ASP A 59 -9.63 -2.92 5.25
C ASP A 59 -8.91 -3.88 4.30
N TYR A 60 -7.58 -3.79 4.26
CA TYR A 60 -6.74 -4.68 3.49
C TYR A 60 -5.70 -5.33 4.38
N GLU A 61 -5.08 -6.38 3.90
CA GLU A 61 -4.00 -7.04 4.61
C GLU A 61 -2.86 -7.38 3.65
N LEU A 62 -1.67 -7.55 4.22
CA LEU A 62 -0.48 -7.89 3.45
C LEU A 62 -0.42 -9.39 3.25
N GLU A 63 -0.25 -9.82 2.00
CA GLU A 63 0.01 -11.21 1.65
C GLU A 63 1.33 -11.32 0.91
N ILE A 64 2.01 -12.44 1.09
CA ILE A 64 3.28 -12.72 0.43
C ILE A 64 3.08 -13.90 -0.49
N GLU A 65 3.35 -13.67 -1.78
CA GLU A 65 3.19 -14.70 -2.80
C GLU A 65 4.52 -14.92 -3.53
N GLN A 66 4.73 -16.13 -3.97
CA GLN A 66 5.89 -16.45 -4.77
C GLN A 66 5.83 -15.72 -6.11
N LYS A 67 6.93 -15.11 -6.49
CA LYS A 67 7.04 -14.43 -7.76
C LYS A 67 6.93 -15.43 -8.91
N LYS A 68 6.11 -15.11 -9.91
CA LYS A 68 5.99 -15.93 -11.11
C LYS A 68 7.09 -15.53 -12.10
N PRO A 69 7.82 -16.50 -12.68
CA PRO A 69 8.80 -16.17 -13.70
C PRO A 69 8.11 -15.69 -14.98
N PHE A 70 8.86 -14.98 -15.82
CA PHE A 70 8.35 -14.43 -17.07
C PHE A 70 7.72 -15.49 -17.97
N TYR A 71 8.30 -16.69 -18.03
CA TYR A 71 7.84 -17.80 -18.87
C TYR A 71 6.90 -18.75 -18.15
N TYR A 72 6.31 -18.30 -17.06
CA TYR A 72 5.46 -19.16 -16.23
C TYR A 72 4.18 -19.54 -16.95
N PHE A 73 3.87 -20.82 -16.92
CA PHE A 73 2.60 -21.37 -17.38
C PHE A 73 1.89 -21.96 -16.18
N ASP A 74 0.62 -21.62 -16.04
CA ASP A 74 -0.21 -22.24 -15.01
C ASP A 74 -0.64 -23.62 -15.51
N VAL A 75 0.10 -24.63 -15.13
CA VAL A 75 -0.15 -26.01 -15.57
C VAL A 75 -1.53 -26.49 -15.12
N GLY A 76 -2.00 -25.99 -14.00
CA GLY A 76 -3.32 -26.34 -13.47
C GLY A 76 -4.46 -25.86 -14.33
N SER A 77 -4.22 -24.87 -15.20
CA SER A 77 -5.23 -24.33 -16.12
C SER A 77 -5.21 -25.00 -17.48
N LEU A 78 -4.28 -25.89 -17.73
CA LEU A 78 -4.19 -26.61 -19.02
C LEU A 78 -5.15 -27.83 -19.07
#